data_ba3af2e0e2c7215e0e3ad7fa6bfaeb7a
#
_entry.id   ba3af2e0e2c7215e0e3ad7fa6bfaeb7a
#
_cell.length_a   1.000
_cell.length_b   1.000
_cell.length_c   1.000
_cell.angle_alpha   90.00
_cell.angle_beta   90.00
_cell.angle_gamma   90.00
#
_symmetry.space_group_name_H-M   'P 1'
#
loop_
_entity.id
_entity.type
_entity.pdbx_description
1 polymer ?
#
loop_
_entity_poly.entity_id
_entity_poly.type
_entity_poly.pdbx_seq_one_letter_code
_entity_poly.pdbx_strand_id
1 'polypeptide(L)'
;MTALATLRDVGFEEWLGKINTACGRFCAKTLGPGFSGAMQEFRAHALRLSVVDVSQARLYRTPREIARSDGAHFFTVFQLRGSALMEQGDRQTVLSPGDITLIDASRPSSFTFQRDSRQISLLLPRGCLPLPPPCAQRLGAELSAVRLSRQLVLSSMQDPQLAAAESEAVLNALAALLRPALALEQARPEGQQPVFDKALALIDRHIQSPQLRPEWVAAELGVSLRSLYRLFARQGLVVAQYIRNRRLD
;
A
#
# COMPACT_ATOMS: atom_id res chain seq x y z
N MET A 1 -15.36 18.20 7.07
CA MET A 1 -14.75 16.85 6.88
C MET A 1 -15.90 15.86 6.71
N THR A 2 -16.32 15.61 5.49
CA THR A 2 -17.33 14.56 5.23
C THR A 2 -16.60 13.21 5.36
N ALA A 3 -16.93 12.44 6.38
CA ALA A 3 -16.41 11.09 6.54
C ALA A 3 -16.90 10.26 5.35
N LEU A 4 -15.99 9.54 4.68
CA LEU A 4 -16.36 8.52 3.71
C LEU A 4 -17.36 7.57 4.38
N ALA A 5 -18.48 7.27 3.70
CA ALA A 5 -19.53 6.43 4.26
C ALA A 5 -18.98 5.08 4.74
N THR A 6 -19.62 4.52 5.76
CA THR A 6 -19.31 3.15 6.20
C THR A 6 -19.75 2.20 5.08
N LEU A 7 -18.80 1.41 4.57
CA LEU A 7 -19.08 0.41 3.55
C LEU A 7 -19.70 -0.83 4.20
N ARG A 8 -20.57 -1.51 3.45
CA ARG A 8 -21.17 -2.77 3.90
C ARG A 8 -20.18 -3.90 3.66
N ASP A 9 -19.89 -4.67 4.70
CA ASP A 9 -19.10 -5.90 4.61
C ASP A 9 -19.78 -6.93 3.71
N VAL A 10 -18.95 -7.62 2.93
CA VAL A 10 -19.36 -8.70 2.04
C VAL A 10 -18.49 -9.94 2.27
N GLY A 11 -18.91 -11.09 1.76
CA GLY A 11 -18.09 -12.30 1.82
C GLY A 11 -16.78 -12.19 1.02
N PHE A 12 -15.81 -13.05 1.36
CA PHE A 12 -14.46 -13.01 0.79
C PHE A 12 -14.45 -13.08 -0.74
N GLU A 13 -15.21 -14.01 -1.32
CA GLU A 13 -15.28 -14.19 -2.78
C GLU A 13 -15.95 -12.98 -3.48
N GLU A 14 -17.00 -12.42 -2.88
CA GLU A 14 -17.66 -11.22 -3.41
C GLU A 14 -16.70 -10.00 -3.34
N TRP A 15 -15.99 -9.85 -2.23
CA TRP A 15 -14.98 -8.80 -2.07
C TRP A 15 -13.88 -8.91 -3.13
N LEU A 16 -13.31 -10.11 -3.31
CA LEU A 16 -12.29 -10.36 -4.32
C LEU A 16 -12.81 -10.12 -5.74
N GLY A 17 -14.05 -10.51 -6.01
CA GLY A 17 -14.73 -10.24 -7.28
C GLY A 17 -14.83 -8.75 -7.59
N LYS A 18 -15.22 -7.93 -6.61
CA LYS A 18 -15.26 -6.46 -6.73
C LYS A 18 -13.87 -5.85 -7.00
N ILE A 19 -12.84 -6.30 -6.24
CA ILE A 19 -11.44 -5.89 -6.48
C ILE A 19 -11.03 -6.22 -7.92
N ASN A 20 -11.30 -7.44 -8.37
CA ASN A 20 -10.92 -7.90 -9.71
C ASN A 20 -11.61 -7.14 -10.84
N THR A 21 -12.83 -6.68 -10.62
CA THR A 21 -13.57 -5.85 -11.57
C THR A 21 -12.99 -4.44 -11.68
N ALA A 22 -12.66 -3.81 -10.55
CA ALA A 22 -12.25 -2.42 -10.51
C ALA A 22 -10.75 -2.20 -10.75
N CYS A 23 -9.90 -3.10 -10.22
CA CYS A 23 -8.44 -2.93 -10.19
C CYS A 23 -7.69 -3.89 -11.12
N GLY A 24 -8.38 -4.83 -11.78
CA GLY A 24 -7.78 -5.92 -12.55
C GLY A 24 -7.47 -7.14 -11.68
N ARG A 25 -6.90 -8.19 -12.28
CA ARG A 25 -6.78 -9.51 -11.66
C ARG A 25 -5.85 -9.54 -10.45
N PHE A 26 -6.34 -10.07 -9.36
CA PHE A 26 -5.63 -10.41 -8.13
C PHE A 26 -6.05 -11.79 -7.65
N CYS A 27 -5.14 -12.46 -6.94
CA CYS A 27 -5.46 -13.54 -6.03
C CYS A 27 -5.52 -13.02 -4.60
N ALA A 28 -6.23 -13.71 -3.73
CA ALA A 28 -6.25 -13.38 -2.31
C ALA A 28 -6.30 -14.64 -1.45
N LYS A 29 -5.86 -14.49 -0.19
CA LYS A 29 -6.05 -15.50 0.86
C LYS A 29 -6.44 -14.82 2.16
N THR A 30 -7.24 -15.48 2.99
CA THR A 30 -7.50 -15.04 4.36
C THR A 30 -6.30 -15.37 5.24
N LEU A 31 -6.03 -14.52 6.23
CA LEU A 31 -4.95 -14.72 7.20
C LEU A 31 -5.44 -15.31 8.53
N GLY A 32 -6.76 -15.41 8.69
CA GLY A 32 -7.39 -15.93 9.89
C GLY A 32 -8.93 -15.93 9.76
N PRO A 33 -9.65 -16.38 10.79
CA PRO A 33 -11.11 -16.53 10.76
C PRO A 33 -11.87 -15.20 10.79
N GLY A 34 -11.20 -14.08 11.09
CA GLY A 34 -11.80 -12.76 11.24
C GLY A 34 -11.73 -11.89 9.98
N PHE A 35 -11.84 -12.47 8.78
CA PHE A 35 -11.92 -11.69 7.55
C PHE A 35 -13.13 -10.75 7.60
N SER A 36 -12.92 -9.49 7.25
CA SER A 36 -13.96 -8.56 6.84
C SER A 36 -13.50 -7.83 5.59
N GLY A 37 -14.42 -7.52 4.68
CA GLY A 37 -14.07 -6.85 3.43
C GLY A 37 -15.24 -6.09 2.84
N ALA A 38 -14.98 -4.86 2.43
CA ALA A 38 -15.92 -4.03 1.71
C ALA A 38 -15.18 -3.20 0.65
N MET A 39 -15.85 -2.86 -0.42
CA MET A 39 -15.28 -2.06 -1.49
C MET A 39 -16.34 -1.22 -2.17
N GLN A 40 -15.97 0.01 -2.50
CA GLN A 40 -16.76 0.91 -3.33
C GLN A 40 -15.88 1.48 -4.43
N GLU A 41 -16.31 1.33 -5.67
CA GLU A 41 -15.67 1.99 -6.83
C GLU A 41 -16.22 3.41 -6.97
N PHE A 42 -15.33 4.33 -7.29
CA PHE A 42 -15.66 5.67 -7.77
C PHE A 42 -15.03 5.88 -9.14
N ARG A 43 -15.85 6.30 -10.09
CA ARG A 43 -15.41 6.57 -11.47
C ARG A 43 -16.01 7.89 -11.95
N ALA A 44 -15.14 8.82 -12.34
CA ALA A 44 -15.49 10.06 -12.99
C ALA A 44 -14.53 10.30 -14.17
N HIS A 45 -14.97 9.97 -15.38
CA HIS A 45 -14.18 10.08 -16.60
C HIS A 45 -12.81 9.40 -16.51
N ALA A 46 -11.69 10.15 -16.52
CA ALA A 46 -10.34 9.63 -16.40
C ALA A 46 -9.99 9.17 -14.96
N LEU A 47 -10.69 9.69 -13.96
CA LEU A 47 -10.44 9.38 -12.56
C LEU A 47 -11.11 8.06 -12.17
N ARG A 48 -10.31 7.05 -11.87
CA ARG A 48 -10.75 5.73 -11.44
C ARG A 48 -10.09 5.37 -10.11
N LEU A 49 -10.88 5.19 -9.09
CA LEU A 49 -10.39 4.83 -7.76
C LEU A 49 -11.37 3.92 -7.02
N SER A 50 -10.88 3.28 -6.00
CA SER A 50 -11.63 2.38 -5.14
C SER A 50 -11.35 2.69 -3.68
N VAL A 51 -12.39 2.77 -2.87
CA VAL A 51 -12.27 2.73 -1.41
C VAL A 51 -12.36 1.27 -0.98
N VAL A 52 -11.35 0.79 -0.28
CA VAL A 52 -11.24 -0.60 0.15
C VAL A 52 -11.15 -0.65 1.67
N ASP A 53 -12.10 -1.32 2.30
CA ASP A 53 -12.03 -1.76 3.69
C ASP A 53 -11.67 -3.24 3.70
N VAL A 54 -10.73 -3.63 4.54
CA VAL A 54 -10.27 -5.02 4.61
C VAL A 54 -9.58 -5.33 5.92
N SER A 55 -9.79 -6.54 6.42
CA SER A 55 -9.10 -7.11 7.57
C SER A 55 -8.81 -8.59 7.33
N GLN A 56 -7.71 -9.10 7.90
CA GLN A 56 -7.31 -10.51 7.87
C GLN A 56 -7.22 -11.11 6.46
N ALA A 57 -6.63 -10.36 5.51
CA ALA A 57 -6.43 -10.81 4.14
C ALA A 57 -5.04 -10.47 3.60
N ARG A 58 -4.58 -11.27 2.65
CA ARG A 58 -3.48 -10.96 1.75
C ARG A 58 -3.99 -10.97 0.32
N LEU A 59 -3.80 -9.86 -0.38
CA LEU A 59 -4.11 -9.67 -1.78
C LEU A 59 -2.79 -9.66 -2.55
N TYR A 60 -2.67 -10.38 -3.67
CA TYR A 60 -1.41 -10.47 -4.40
C TYR A 60 -1.62 -10.69 -5.90
N ARG A 61 -0.61 -10.31 -6.68
CA ARG A 61 -0.55 -10.54 -8.13
C ARG A 61 0.72 -11.30 -8.46
N THR A 62 0.56 -12.41 -9.17
CA THR A 62 1.64 -13.15 -9.80
C THR A 62 1.75 -12.78 -11.29
N PRO A 63 2.78 -13.25 -12.02
CA PRO A 63 2.86 -13.07 -13.47
C PRO A 63 1.61 -13.56 -14.22
N ARG A 64 0.91 -14.56 -13.69
CA ARG A 64 -0.33 -15.10 -14.29
C ARG A 64 -1.49 -14.10 -14.25
N GLU A 65 -1.69 -13.41 -13.12
CA GLU A 65 -2.73 -12.38 -12.97
C GLU A 65 -2.39 -11.14 -13.81
N ILE A 66 -1.11 -10.78 -13.86
CA ILE A 66 -0.62 -9.65 -14.65
C ILE A 66 -0.88 -9.88 -16.13
N ALA A 67 -0.54 -11.05 -16.66
CA ALA A 67 -0.75 -11.40 -18.08
C ALA A 67 -2.24 -11.34 -18.52
N ARG A 68 -3.17 -11.35 -17.55
CA ARG A 68 -4.62 -11.29 -17.77
C ARG A 68 -5.22 -9.93 -17.41
N SER A 69 -4.41 -8.93 -17.21
CA SER A 69 -4.80 -7.58 -16.79
C SER A 69 -4.14 -6.54 -17.67
N ASP A 70 -4.77 -5.37 -17.78
CA ASP A 70 -4.11 -4.19 -18.31
C ASP A 70 -3.11 -3.66 -17.27
N GLY A 71 -1.81 -3.68 -17.60
CA GLY A 71 -0.72 -3.18 -16.76
C GLY A 71 -0.38 -1.70 -17.00
N ALA A 72 -1.25 -0.93 -17.67
CA ALA A 72 -0.95 0.43 -18.14
C ALA A 72 -0.97 1.52 -17.04
N HIS A 73 -1.00 1.14 -15.74
CA HIS A 73 -1.14 2.08 -14.63
C HIS A 73 -0.28 1.70 -13.43
N PHE A 74 -0.18 2.65 -12.51
CA PHE A 74 0.27 2.43 -11.13
C PHE A 74 -0.94 2.45 -10.21
N PHE A 75 -0.97 1.55 -9.22
CA PHE A 75 -1.85 1.72 -8.07
C PHE A 75 -1.21 2.77 -7.15
N THR A 76 -1.86 3.93 -7.03
CA THR A 76 -1.50 4.94 -6.03
C THR A 76 -2.37 4.70 -4.80
N VAL A 77 -1.77 4.17 -3.75
CA VAL A 77 -2.48 3.74 -2.54
C VAL A 77 -2.35 4.80 -1.45
N PHE A 78 -3.49 5.31 -0.99
CA PHE A 78 -3.62 6.27 0.11
C PHE A 78 -4.13 5.53 1.34
N GLN A 79 -3.33 5.40 2.37
CA GLN A 79 -3.77 4.78 3.62
C GLN A 79 -4.59 5.77 4.44
N LEU A 80 -5.84 5.41 4.75
CA LEU A 80 -6.76 6.27 5.49
C LEU A 80 -6.89 5.88 6.97
N ARG A 81 -6.95 4.57 7.25
CA ARG A 81 -7.10 4.01 8.60
C ARG A 81 -6.38 2.68 8.71
N GLY A 82 -5.90 2.35 9.91
CA GLY A 82 -5.15 1.12 10.14
C GLY A 82 -3.81 1.10 9.42
N SER A 83 -3.27 -0.08 9.17
CA SER A 83 -2.00 -0.25 8.49
C SER A 83 -2.06 -1.37 7.47
N ALA A 84 -1.20 -1.29 6.46
CA ALA A 84 -1.06 -2.32 5.44
C ALA A 84 0.42 -2.50 5.07
N LEU A 85 0.86 -3.74 4.89
CA LEU A 85 2.18 -4.05 4.35
C LEU A 85 2.06 -4.17 2.84
N MET A 86 2.86 -3.38 2.12
CA MET A 86 2.96 -3.38 0.66
C MET A 86 4.31 -3.92 0.24
N GLU A 87 4.33 -4.83 -0.73
CA GLU A 87 5.54 -5.50 -1.20
C GLU A 87 5.57 -5.50 -2.73
N GLN A 88 6.72 -5.14 -3.31
CA GLN A 88 6.98 -5.27 -4.74
C GLN A 88 8.47 -5.37 -5.03
N GLY A 89 8.89 -6.43 -5.73
CA GLY A 89 10.30 -6.72 -5.96
C GLY A 89 11.04 -6.99 -4.66
N ASP A 90 12.16 -6.34 -4.48
CA ASP A 90 13.00 -6.37 -3.27
C ASP A 90 12.60 -5.35 -2.19
N ARG A 91 11.51 -4.61 -2.42
CA ARG A 91 11.05 -3.54 -1.52
C ARG A 91 9.76 -3.92 -0.82
N GLN A 92 9.69 -3.48 0.42
CA GLN A 92 8.50 -3.56 1.24
C GLN A 92 8.37 -2.32 2.12
N THR A 93 7.14 -1.96 2.39
CA THR A 93 6.84 -0.83 3.29
C THR A 93 5.54 -1.04 4.02
N VAL A 94 5.45 -0.54 5.24
CA VAL A 94 4.19 -0.46 5.98
C VAL A 94 3.65 0.94 5.89
N LEU A 95 2.41 1.03 5.43
CA LEU A 95 1.66 2.29 5.38
C LEU A 95 0.89 2.49 6.67
N SER A 96 1.01 3.69 7.22
CA SER A 96 0.22 4.23 8.32
C SER A 96 -0.77 5.29 7.81
N PRO A 97 -1.80 5.66 8.59
CA PRO A 97 -2.78 6.66 8.17
C PRO A 97 -2.13 7.96 7.69
N GLY A 98 -2.47 8.35 6.47
CA GLY A 98 -1.93 9.53 5.78
C GLY A 98 -0.77 9.26 4.84
N ASP A 99 -0.16 8.09 4.88
CA ASP A 99 0.90 7.70 3.95
C ASP A 99 0.35 7.35 2.56
N ILE A 100 1.22 7.46 1.56
CA ILE A 100 0.95 7.07 0.17
C ILE A 100 2.07 6.11 -0.28
N THR A 101 1.74 5.19 -1.17
CA THR A 101 2.74 4.44 -1.96
C THR A 101 2.27 4.25 -3.39
N LEU A 102 3.22 3.94 -4.27
CA LEU A 102 2.93 3.47 -5.63
C LEU A 102 3.27 2.00 -5.76
N ILE A 103 2.43 1.28 -6.50
CA ILE A 103 2.67 -0.12 -6.88
C ILE A 103 2.50 -0.23 -8.39
N ASP A 104 3.48 -0.77 -9.06
CA ASP A 104 3.46 -1.00 -10.51
C ASP A 104 2.51 -2.16 -10.84
N ALA A 105 1.41 -1.88 -11.54
CA ALA A 105 0.43 -2.90 -11.91
C ALA A 105 0.98 -3.96 -12.89
N SER A 106 2.11 -3.72 -13.56
CA SER A 106 2.74 -4.67 -14.48
C SER A 106 3.76 -5.60 -13.82
N ARG A 107 3.95 -5.52 -12.50
CA ARG A 107 4.91 -6.33 -11.75
C ARG A 107 4.24 -7.07 -10.60
N PRO A 108 4.75 -8.25 -10.21
CA PRO A 108 4.26 -8.96 -9.04
C PRO A 108 4.28 -8.07 -7.79
N SER A 109 3.25 -8.18 -6.98
CA SER A 109 3.07 -7.37 -5.77
C SER A 109 2.19 -8.08 -4.75
N SER A 110 2.29 -7.67 -3.50
CA SER A 110 1.47 -8.20 -2.42
C SER A 110 1.07 -7.09 -1.43
N PHE A 111 -0.13 -7.21 -0.90
CA PHE A 111 -0.77 -6.29 0.05
C PHE A 111 -1.28 -7.12 1.21
N THR A 112 -0.76 -6.92 2.41
CA THR A 112 -1.10 -7.72 3.59
C THR A 112 -1.80 -6.85 4.63
N PHE A 113 -2.99 -7.28 5.07
CA PHE A 113 -3.87 -6.59 6.01
C PHE A 113 -4.12 -7.49 7.23
N GLN A 114 -3.34 -7.33 8.28
CA GLN A 114 -3.48 -8.13 9.51
C GLN A 114 -4.58 -7.62 10.45
N ARG A 115 -4.97 -6.36 10.32
CA ARG A 115 -6.01 -5.68 11.11
C ARG A 115 -6.85 -4.81 10.19
N ASP A 116 -7.90 -4.22 10.74
CA ASP A 116 -8.77 -3.29 10.01
C ASP A 116 -7.95 -2.21 9.32
N SER A 117 -8.15 -2.12 8.02
CA SER A 117 -7.48 -1.18 7.15
C SER A 117 -8.47 -0.55 6.20
N ARG A 118 -8.39 0.76 6.00
CA ARG A 118 -9.11 1.49 4.96
C ARG A 118 -8.12 2.22 4.09
N GLN A 119 -8.24 2.05 2.79
CA GLN A 119 -7.39 2.72 1.81
C GLN A 119 -8.19 3.18 0.59
N ILE A 120 -7.65 4.17 -0.11
CA ILE A 120 -8.05 4.49 -1.48
C ILE A 120 -6.98 3.94 -2.40
N SER A 121 -7.38 3.20 -3.42
CA SER A 121 -6.52 2.79 -4.54
C SER A 121 -6.94 3.55 -5.79
N LEU A 122 -6.06 4.41 -6.31
CA LEU A 122 -6.28 5.19 -7.52
C LEU A 122 -5.44 4.59 -8.65
N LEU A 123 -6.03 4.41 -9.83
CA LEU A 123 -5.33 3.94 -11.03
C LEU A 123 -4.71 5.16 -11.73
N LEU A 124 -3.41 5.38 -11.50
CA LEU A 124 -2.66 6.46 -12.13
C LEU A 124 -2.04 5.98 -13.46
N PRO A 125 -2.39 6.56 -14.62
CA PRO A 125 -1.81 6.17 -15.89
C PRO A 125 -0.29 6.28 -15.90
N ARG A 126 0.40 5.31 -16.51
CA ARG A 126 1.87 5.27 -16.56
C ARG A 126 2.49 6.54 -17.15
N GLY A 127 1.86 7.11 -18.18
CA GLY A 127 2.34 8.34 -18.81
C GLY A 127 2.38 9.57 -17.91
N CYS A 128 1.71 9.55 -16.76
CA CYS A 128 1.71 10.67 -15.82
C CYS A 128 3.01 10.78 -15.00
N LEU A 129 3.79 9.71 -14.87
CA LEU A 129 5.02 9.69 -14.07
C LEU A 129 6.24 9.31 -14.92
N PRO A 130 7.46 9.84 -14.59
CA PRO A 130 8.69 9.38 -15.21
C PRO A 130 8.94 7.91 -14.88
N LEU A 131 9.47 7.15 -15.83
CA LEU A 131 9.73 5.72 -15.68
C LEU A 131 11.21 5.45 -15.31
N PRO A 132 11.44 4.45 -14.46
CA PRO A 132 10.54 3.77 -13.53
C PRO A 132 10.47 4.52 -12.18
N PRO A 133 9.27 4.87 -11.70
CA PRO A 133 9.15 5.46 -10.37
C PRO A 133 9.49 4.40 -9.31
N PRO A 134 10.01 4.81 -8.14
CA PRO A 134 10.19 3.89 -7.02
C PRO A 134 8.84 3.40 -6.53
N CYS A 135 8.63 2.08 -6.58
CA CYS A 135 7.42 1.43 -6.09
C CYS A 135 7.65 0.74 -4.73
N ALA A 136 6.57 0.46 -4.01
CA ALA A 136 6.58 -0.07 -2.65
C ALA A 136 7.47 0.74 -1.69
N GLN A 137 7.51 2.05 -1.88
CA GLN A 137 8.20 3.02 -1.03
C GLN A 137 7.17 3.88 -0.30
N ARG A 138 7.38 4.12 0.98
CA ARG A 138 6.52 4.99 1.78
C ARG A 138 6.77 6.45 1.43
N LEU A 139 5.73 7.14 1.02
CA LEU A 139 5.68 8.60 0.98
C LEU A 139 4.91 9.05 2.22
N GLY A 140 5.62 9.60 3.19
CA GLY A 140 5.08 9.84 4.53
C GLY A 140 4.13 11.03 4.62
N ALA A 141 3.17 10.94 5.54
CA ALA A 141 2.19 11.99 5.83
C ALA A 141 2.83 13.33 6.27
N GLU A 142 4.09 13.33 6.68
CA GLU A 142 4.88 14.51 7.01
C GLU A 142 5.17 15.40 5.80
N LEU A 143 5.20 14.84 4.58
CA LEU A 143 5.44 15.58 3.35
C LEU A 143 4.20 16.40 2.94
N SER A 144 4.38 17.69 2.67
CA SER A 144 3.29 18.56 2.22
C SER A 144 2.65 18.08 0.92
N ALA A 145 3.46 17.59 -0.02
CA ALA A 145 2.99 17.02 -1.28
C ALA A 145 2.04 15.84 -1.06
N VAL A 146 2.32 14.97 -0.07
CA VAL A 146 1.48 13.82 0.31
C VAL A 146 0.15 14.29 0.89
N ARG A 147 0.16 15.27 1.80
CA ARG A 147 -1.07 15.84 2.37
C ARG A 147 -1.96 16.50 1.31
N LEU A 148 -1.35 17.27 0.39
CA LEU A 148 -2.06 17.92 -0.72
C LEU A 148 -2.62 16.89 -1.70
N SER A 149 -1.86 15.85 -2.05
CA SER A 149 -2.32 14.74 -2.90
C SER A 149 -3.54 14.05 -2.32
N ARG A 150 -3.52 13.75 -1.01
CA ARG A 150 -4.65 13.15 -0.32
C ARG A 150 -5.88 14.06 -0.33
N GLN A 151 -5.68 15.37 -0.05
CA GLN A 151 -6.78 16.34 -0.06
C GLN A 151 -7.41 16.47 -1.44
N LEU A 152 -6.59 16.52 -2.48
CA LEU A 152 -7.04 16.59 -3.88
C LEU A 152 -7.94 15.39 -4.21
N VAL A 153 -7.49 14.16 -3.91
CA VAL A 153 -8.25 12.94 -4.18
C VAL A 153 -9.57 12.93 -3.40
N LEU A 154 -9.53 13.25 -2.11
CA LEU A 154 -10.74 13.27 -1.28
C LEU A 154 -11.76 14.33 -1.74
N SER A 155 -11.31 15.51 -2.17
CA SER A 155 -12.18 16.55 -2.71
C SER A 155 -12.80 16.14 -4.04
N SER A 156 -12.02 15.52 -4.94
CA SER A 156 -12.52 15.04 -6.23
C SER A 156 -13.60 13.96 -6.09
N MET A 157 -13.49 13.12 -5.05
CA MET A 157 -14.52 12.10 -4.76
C MET A 157 -15.85 12.69 -4.26
N GLN A 158 -15.85 13.93 -3.79
CA GLN A 158 -17.05 14.60 -3.28
C GLN A 158 -17.77 15.40 -4.35
N ASP A 159 -17.18 15.54 -5.53
CA ASP A 159 -17.77 16.28 -6.64
C ASP A 159 -18.48 15.32 -7.62
N PRO A 160 -19.83 15.26 -7.57
CA PRO A 160 -20.60 14.39 -8.46
C PRO A 160 -20.66 14.90 -9.91
N GLN A 161 -20.22 16.14 -10.15
CA GLN A 161 -20.26 16.81 -11.47
C GLN A 161 -18.86 17.02 -12.05
N LEU A 162 -17.83 16.33 -11.53
CA LEU A 162 -16.46 16.46 -12.02
C LEU A 162 -16.40 16.23 -13.53
N ALA A 163 -16.05 17.29 -14.29
CA ALA A 163 -15.99 17.22 -15.74
C ALA A 163 -14.79 16.40 -16.25
N ALA A 164 -14.85 15.97 -17.52
CA ALA A 164 -13.78 15.16 -18.12
C ALA A 164 -12.41 15.86 -18.04
N ALA A 165 -12.33 17.12 -18.47
CA ALA A 165 -11.09 17.90 -18.43
C ALA A 165 -10.57 18.12 -16.99
N GLU A 166 -11.46 18.28 -16.02
CA GLU A 166 -11.09 18.39 -14.60
C GLU A 166 -10.55 17.08 -14.04
N SER A 167 -11.13 15.95 -14.44
CA SER A 167 -10.65 14.62 -14.02
C SER A 167 -9.23 14.34 -14.51
N GLU A 168 -8.88 14.76 -15.73
CA GLU A 168 -7.51 14.70 -16.26
C GLU A 168 -6.58 15.67 -15.54
N ALA A 169 -7.06 16.89 -15.25
CA ALA A 169 -6.30 17.88 -14.48
C ALA A 169 -5.97 17.38 -13.07
N VAL A 170 -6.89 16.67 -12.41
CA VAL A 170 -6.67 16.02 -11.10
C VAL A 170 -5.52 14.99 -11.19
N LEU A 171 -5.52 14.11 -12.20
CA LEU A 171 -4.45 13.12 -12.39
C LEU A 171 -3.09 13.80 -12.65
N ASN A 172 -3.06 14.86 -13.48
CA ASN A 172 -1.84 15.61 -13.77
C ASN A 172 -1.32 16.35 -12.53
N ALA A 173 -2.20 16.99 -11.76
CA ALA A 173 -1.86 17.67 -10.52
C ALA A 173 -1.32 16.66 -9.47
N LEU A 174 -1.96 15.50 -9.34
CA LEU A 174 -1.51 14.43 -8.46
C LEU A 174 -0.10 13.96 -8.86
N ALA A 175 0.13 13.70 -10.14
CA ALA A 175 1.45 13.31 -10.64
C ALA A 175 2.51 14.40 -10.37
N ALA A 176 2.16 15.69 -10.57
CA ALA A 176 3.05 16.82 -10.28
C ALA A 176 3.42 16.91 -8.79
N LEU A 177 2.49 16.63 -7.89
CA LEU A 177 2.74 16.57 -6.43
C LEU A 177 3.57 15.36 -6.03
N LEU A 178 3.35 14.21 -6.64
CA LEU A 178 4.06 12.96 -6.29
C LEU A 178 5.51 12.94 -6.77
N ARG A 179 5.84 13.55 -7.92
CA ARG A 179 7.21 13.58 -8.47
C ARG A 179 8.26 14.08 -7.47
N PRO A 180 8.13 15.29 -6.86
CA PRO A 180 9.11 15.74 -5.90
C PRO A 180 9.15 14.88 -4.63
N ALA A 181 8.03 14.35 -4.17
CA ALA A 181 7.98 13.44 -3.02
C ALA A 181 8.76 12.15 -3.29
N LEU A 182 8.59 11.56 -4.47
CA LEU A 182 9.34 10.38 -4.92
C LEU A 182 10.85 10.67 -5.02
N ALA A 183 11.23 11.82 -5.57
CA ALA A 183 12.63 12.22 -5.68
C ALA A 183 13.29 12.42 -4.32
N LEU A 184 12.59 13.05 -3.37
CA LEU A 184 13.09 13.27 -2.00
C LEU A 184 13.33 11.94 -1.27
N GLU A 185 12.41 10.98 -1.40
CA GLU A 185 12.58 9.66 -0.79
C GLU A 185 13.70 8.84 -1.45
N GLN A 186 13.89 8.96 -2.76
CA GLN A 186 15.04 8.35 -3.45
C GLN A 186 16.38 8.93 -3.01
N ALA A 187 16.43 10.24 -2.76
CA ALA A 187 17.64 10.92 -2.32
C ALA A 187 17.96 10.74 -0.83
N ARG A 188 17.04 10.10 -0.07
CA ARG A 188 17.23 9.90 1.38
C ARG A 188 18.40 8.94 1.63
N PRO A 189 19.43 9.35 2.39
CA PRO A 189 20.55 8.48 2.72
C PRO A 189 20.09 7.22 3.46
N GLU A 190 20.71 6.07 3.18
CA GLU A 190 20.38 4.79 3.85
C GLU A 190 20.45 4.88 5.39
N GLY A 191 21.33 5.77 5.90
CA GLY A 191 21.45 6.03 7.34
C GLY A 191 20.22 6.64 8.00
N GLN A 192 19.36 7.34 7.23
CA GLN A 192 18.18 8.04 7.72
C GLN A 192 16.88 7.23 7.54
N GLN A 193 16.98 6.02 7.03
CA GLN A 193 15.80 5.14 6.94
C GLN A 193 15.25 4.86 8.34
N PRO A 194 13.91 4.85 8.52
CA PRO A 194 13.30 4.45 9.78
C PRO A 194 13.82 3.09 10.25
N VAL A 195 14.07 2.93 11.54
CA VAL A 195 14.55 1.66 12.13
C VAL A 195 13.65 0.49 11.76
N PHE A 196 12.38 0.74 11.56
CA PHE A 196 11.42 -0.27 11.12
C PHE A 196 11.71 -0.78 9.70
N ASP A 197 11.98 0.11 8.74
CA ASP A 197 12.29 -0.27 7.36
C ASP A 197 13.63 -1.04 7.30
N LYS A 198 14.61 -0.62 8.13
CA LYS A 198 15.86 -1.38 8.32
C LYS A 198 15.60 -2.77 8.89
N ALA A 199 14.66 -2.91 9.84
CA ALA A 199 14.27 -4.20 10.40
C ALA A 199 13.68 -5.13 9.34
N LEU A 200 12.79 -4.61 8.49
CA LEU A 200 12.18 -5.37 7.41
C LEU A 200 13.24 -5.84 6.40
N ALA A 201 14.10 -4.92 5.93
CA ALA A 201 15.18 -5.24 5.00
C ALA A 201 16.19 -6.25 5.57
N LEU A 202 16.51 -6.15 6.86
CA LEU A 202 17.38 -7.09 7.55
C LEU A 202 16.75 -8.49 7.63
N ILE A 203 15.47 -8.59 7.97
CA ILE A 203 14.72 -9.85 8.00
C ILE A 203 14.72 -10.52 6.63
N ASP A 204 14.41 -9.77 5.56
CA ASP A 204 14.36 -10.34 4.21
C ASP A 204 15.73 -10.83 3.73
N ARG A 205 16.77 -10.03 3.97
CA ARG A 205 18.15 -10.41 3.61
C ARG A 205 18.58 -11.72 4.26
N HIS A 206 18.10 -11.98 5.47
CA HIS A 206 18.50 -13.14 6.26
C HIS A 206 17.41 -14.20 6.43
N ILE A 207 16.38 -14.19 5.57
CA ILE A 207 15.18 -15.03 5.73
C ILE A 207 15.51 -16.53 5.79
N GLN A 208 16.55 -16.98 5.07
CA GLN A 208 17.02 -18.36 5.05
C GLN A 208 17.94 -18.71 6.23
N SER A 209 18.36 -17.72 7.02
CA SER A 209 19.29 -17.97 8.14
C SER A 209 18.56 -18.64 9.31
N PRO A 210 19.10 -19.75 9.85
CA PRO A 210 18.56 -20.38 11.07
C PRO A 210 18.64 -19.47 12.30
N GLN A 211 19.55 -18.49 12.29
CA GLN A 211 19.77 -17.55 13.39
C GLN A 211 18.73 -16.41 13.39
N LEU A 212 17.97 -16.24 12.32
CA LEU A 212 16.97 -15.17 12.21
C LEU A 212 15.85 -15.38 13.22
N ARG A 213 15.87 -14.56 14.25
CA ARG A 213 14.89 -14.50 15.35
C ARG A 213 14.79 -13.05 15.86
N PRO A 214 13.72 -12.66 16.55
CA PRO A 214 13.55 -11.29 17.01
C PRO A 214 14.73 -10.74 17.81
N GLU A 215 15.36 -11.57 18.66
CA GLU A 215 16.51 -11.19 19.48
C GLU A 215 17.71 -10.82 18.60
N TRP A 216 17.98 -11.62 17.57
CA TRP A 216 19.05 -11.36 16.62
C TRP A 216 18.80 -10.06 15.84
N VAL A 217 17.58 -9.85 15.34
CA VAL A 217 17.19 -8.62 14.63
C VAL A 217 17.37 -7.38 15.52
N ALA A 218 16.97 -7.48 16.79
CA ALA A 218 17.14 -6.37 17.74
C ALA A 218 18.63 -6.04 17.98
N ALA A 219 19.48 -7.06 18.12
CA ALA A 219 20.92 -6.89 18.30
C ALA A 219 21.58 -6.24 17.09
N GLU A 220 21.29 -6.70 15.86
CA GLU A 220 21.82 -6.13 14.61
C GLU A 220 21.41 -4.67 14.39
N LEU A 221 20.22 -4.29 14.85
CA LEU A 221 19.72 -2.92 14.75
C LEU A 221 20.17 -2.01 15.90
N GLY A 222 20.86 -2.56 16.91
CA GLY A 222 21.27 -1.79 18.08
C GLY A 222 20.10 -1.32 18.95
N VAL A 223 18.98 -2.04 18.96
CA VAL A 223 17.79 -1.72 19.75
C VAL A 223 17.46 -2.83 20.76
N SER A 224 16.76 -2.48 21.85
CA SER A 224 16.27 -3.51 22.77
C SER A 224 15.18 -4.36 22.12
N LEU A 225 15.07 -5.63 22.51
CA LEU A 225 14.01 -6.53 22.06
C LEU A 225 12.61 -5.93 22.31
N ARG A 226 12.40 -5.29 23.45
CA ARG A 226 11.16 -4.57 23.80
C ARG A 226 10.88 -3.42 22.80
N SER A 227 11.92 -2.69 22.39
CA SER A 227 11.79 -1.62 21.39
C SER A 227 11.42 -2.17 20.03
N LEU A 228 12.02 -3.31 19.63
CA LEU A 228 11.66 -3.99 18.38
C LEU A 228 10.19 -4.44 18.38
N TYR A 229 9.73 -5.13 19.42
CA TYR A 229 8.32 -5.54 19.54
C TYR A 229 7.37 -4.35 19.51
N ARG A 230 7.70 -3.26 20.22
CA ARG A 230 6.90 -2.03 20.21
C ARG A 230 6.87 -1.37 18.82
N LEU A 231 7.99 -1.42 18.11
CA LEU A 231 8.12 -0.88 16.75
C LEU A 231 7.18 -1.61 15.79
N PHE A 232 7.20 -2.94 15.81
CA PHE A 232 6.29 -3.77 15.00
C PHE A 232 4.83 -3.61 15.43
N ALA A 233 4.54 -3.58 16.73
CA ALA A 233 3.19 -3.41 17.26
C ALA A 233 2.55 -2.08 16.83
N ARG A 234 3.32 -0.98 16.75
CA ARG A 234 2.85 0.31 16.22
C ARG A 234 2.39 0.22 14.77
N GLN A 235 2.96 -0.69 14.00
CA GLN A 235 2.60 -0.98 12.62
C GLN A 235 1.54 -2.09 12.49
N GLY A 236 0.98 -2.54 13.61
CA GLY A 236 -0.01 -3.59 13.63
C GLY A 236 0.56 -5.00 13.37
N LEU A 237 1.87 -5.16 13.43
CA LEU A 237 2.58 -6.41 13.16
C LEU A 237 3.11 -7.06 14.44
N VAL A 238 3.33 -8.37 14.38
CA VAL A 238 4.06 -9.14 15.40
C VAL A 238 5.32 -9.69 14.75
N VAL A 239 6.51 -9.25 15.20
CA VAL A 239 7.79 -9.56 14.53
C VAL A 239 8.04 -11.05 14.35
N ALA A 240 7.76 -11.88 15.36
CA ALA A 240 7.95 -13.34 15.26
C ALA A 240 7.01 -13.97 14.23
N GLN A 241 5.77 -13.49 14.14
CA GLN A 241 4.81 -13.96 13.15
C GLN A 241 5.17 -13.46 11.75
N TYR A 242 5.66 -12.23 11.64
CA TYR A 242 6.17 -11.69 10.39
C TYR A 242 7.30 -12.55 9.82
N ILE A 243 8.34 -12.86 10.61
CA ILE A 243 9.46 -13.75 10.21
C ILE A 243 8.94 -15.12 9.76
N ARG A 244 8.02 -15.73 10.52
CA ARG A 244 7.45 -17.05 10.19
C ARG A 244 6.69 -17.02 8.87
N ASN A 245 5.85 -16.01 8.66
CA ASN A 245 5.05 -15.88 7.43
C ASN A 245 5.96 -15.68 6.21
N ARG A 246 7.04 -14.91 6.36
CA ARG A 246 8.03 -14.68 5.29
C ARG A 246 8.83 -15.93 4.91
N ARG A 247 9.00 -16.88 5.83
CA ARG A 247 9.65 -18.17 5.53
C ARG A 247 8.75 -19.15 4.80
N LEU A 248 7.43 -18.95 4.84
CA LEU A 248 6.43 -19.81 4.19
C LEU A 248 6.04 -19.31 2.78
N ASP A 249 6.46 -18.10 2.43
CA ASP A 249 6.29 -17.51 1.12
C ASP A 249 7.41 -17.93 0.15
#